data_fef2570c92a0956e6dd9366894400c78
#
_entry.id   fef2570c92a0956e6dd9366894400c78
#
_cell.length_a   1.000
_cell.length_b   1.000
_cell.length_c   1.000
_cell.angle_alpha   90.00
_cell.angle_beta   90.00
_cell.angle_gamma   90.00
#
_symmetry.space_group_name_H-M   'P 1'
#
loop_
_entity.id
_entity.type
_entity.pdbx_description
1 polymer ?
#
loop_
_entity_poly.entity_id
_entity_poly.type
_entity_poly.pdbx_seq_one_letter_code
_entity_poly.pdbx_strand_id
1 'polypeptide(L)'
;MTKVFIDGSAGTTGLRIYERLAERKDIELVTLSEALRKDPAARREALNGADIAFLCLPDAAAEEAVAMIDNPHTAVIDTSTAHRTSPGWVYGMAELQGQRERIAASKRIANPGCHASGFIALVAPLVKAGLVPADAQLSCFSLTGYSGGGKKMIAEYEAPNRSPLLKGPRQYGLSQHHKHLKEMGVVCGLVHLPGFSPIVADYYSGMEVTVPLFNTDVDEIKSIYKAAYQGPVIKYCEATDEGGFLSAAAYVGRDDMEITVSGDGERALLVARFDNLGKGASGAAIQNMNILMGVNETEGLVV
;
A
#
# COMPACT_ATOMS: atom_id res chain seq x y z
N MET A 1 5.53 -14.56 22.95
CA MET A 1 5.12 -14.59 21.51
C MET A 1 3.96 -13.64 21.36
N THR A 2 4.01 -12.78 20.34
CA THR A 2 2.92 -11.85 20.03
C THR A 2 1.78 -12.61 19.36
N LYS A 3 0.57 -12.51 19.92
CA LYS A 3 -0.63 -13.13 19.33
C LYS A 3 -1.17 -12.28 18.21
N VAL A 4 -1.23 -12.84 16.99
CA VAL A 4 -1.70 -12.15 15.78
C VAL A 4 -2.92 -12.84 15.21
N PHE A 5 -3.99 -12.12 15.04
CA PHE A 5 -5.20 -12.59 14.38
C PHE A 5 -5.36 -11.94 13.00
N ILE A 6 -5.75 -12.73 11.98
CA ILE A 6 -6.00 -12.23 10.63
C ILE A 6 -7.47 -12.45 10.29
N ASP A 7 -8.28 -11.42 10.43
CA ASP A 7 -9.66 -11.43 10.00
C ASP A 7 -9.72 -11.25 8.48
N GLY A 8 -10.25 -12.23 7.76
CA GLY A 8 -10.23 -12.27 6.30
C GLY A 8 -9.00 -12.95 5.70
N SER A 9 -8.35 -13.87 6.41
CA SER A 9 -7.17 -14.65 5.97
C SER A 9 -7.34 -15.38 4.63
N ALA A 10 -8.57 -15.65 4.19
CA ALA A 10 -8.85 -16.27 2.88
C ALA A 10 -8.77 -15.28 1.69
N GLY A 11 -8.71 -13.96 1.90
CA GLY A 11 -8.55 -12.95 0.84
C GLY A 11 -7.13 -12.92 0.28
N THR A 12 -6.89 -12.23 -0.86
CA THR A 12 -5.56 -12.15 -1.49
C THR A 12 -4.51 -11.57 -0.55
N THR A 13 -4.81 -10.45 0.10
CA THR A 13 -3.89 -9.80 1.06
C THR A 13 -3.75 -10.63 2.34
N GLY A 14 -4.86 -11.11 2.90
CA GLY A 14 -4.85 -11.88 4.15
C GLY A 14 -4.12 -13.21 4.02
N LEU A 15 -4.28 -13.92 2.92
CA LEU A 15 -3.57 -15.16 2.64
C LEU A 15 -2.04 -14.91 2.57
N ARG A 16 -1.61 -13.86 1.89
CA ARG A 16 -0.19 -13.54 1.77
C ARG A 16 0.44 -13.10 3.10
N ILE A 17 -0.31 -12.39 3.95
CA ILE A 17 0.11 -12.08 5.33
C ILE A 17 0.22 -13.39 6.12
N TYR A 18 -0.79 -14.26 6.05
CA TYR A 18 -0.78 -15.54 6.76
C TYR A 18 0.43 -16.40 6.39
N GLU A 19 0.70 -16.61 5.10
CA GLU A 19 1.82 -17.41 4.61
C GLU A 19 3.17 -16.92 5.14
N ARG A 20 3.39 -15.60 5.17
CA ARG A 20 4.63 -15.00 5.68
C ARG A 20 4.76 -15.06 7.19
N LEU A 21 3.66 -14.87 7.92
CA LEU A 21 3.69 -14.91 9.37
C LEU A 21 3.74 -16.33 9.93
N ALA A 22 3.29 -17.34 9.18
CA ALA A 22 3.34 -18.75 9.59
C ALA A 22 4.78 -19.27 9.82
N GLU A 23 5.78 -18.65 9.18
CA GLU A 23 7.19 -19.00 9.34
C GLU A 23 7.89 -18.27 10.51
N ARG A 24 7.22 -17.28 11.11
CA ARG A 24 7.75 -16.43 12.18
C ARG A 24 7.66 -17.13 13.54
N LYS A 25 8.81 -17.25 14.23
CA LYS A 25 8.91 -17.92 15.55
C LYS A 25 8.54 -17.03 16.74
N ASP A 26 8.50 -15.72 16.54
CA ASP A 26 8.15 -14.71 17.55
C ASP A 26 6.63 -14.41 17.58
N ILE A 27 5.87 -15.01 16.67
CA ILE A 27 4.42 -14.79 16.46
C ILE A 27 3.65 -16.09 16.75
N GLU A 28 2.52 -15.94 17.44
CA GLU A 28 1.47 -16.96 17.57
C GLU A 28 0.29 -16.56 16.69
N LEU A 29 0.10 -17.28 15.56
CA LEU A 29 -1.03 -17.03 14.68
C LEU A 29 -2.30 -17.62 15.23
N VAL A 30 -3.30 -16.77 15.49
CA VAL A 30 -4.65 -17.17 15.83
C VAL A 30 -5.46 -17.31 14.55
N THR A 31 -6.07 -18.47 14.34
CA THR A 31 -6.91 -18.74 13.16
C THR A 31 -8.26 -19.28 13.56
N LEU A 32 -9.30 -18.90 12.82
CA LEU A 32 -10.62 -19.45 12.93
C LEU A 32 -10.85 -20.51 11.84
N SER A 33 -11.50 -21.61 12.20
CA SER A 33 -11.91 -22.62 11.22
C SER A 33 -12.88 -22.00 10.19
N GLU A 34 -13.03 -22.64 9.05
CA GLU A 34 -13.93 -22.16 8.00
C GLU A 34 -15.38 -22.00 8.49
N ALA A 35 -15.82 -22.85 9.40
CA ALA A 35 -17.15 -22.78 10.01
C ALA A 35 -17.32 -21.55 10.92
N LEU A 36 -16.24 -21.10 11.60
CA LEU A 36 -16.27 -20.03 12.58
C LEU A 36 -15.83 -18.67 12.03
N ARG A 37 -15.19 -18.62 10.89
CA ARG A 37 -14.63 -17.36 10.33
C ARG A 37 -15.68 -16.27 10.03
N LYS A 38 -16.96 -16.62 9.98
CA LYS A 38 -18.09 -15.69 9.82
C LYS A 38 -18.94 -15.57 11.08
N ASP A 39 -18.65 -16.36 12.11
CA ASP A 39 -19.39 -16.29 13.38
C ASP A 39 -18.99 -15.04 14.16
N PRO A 40 -19.93 -14.13 14.50
CA PRO A 40 -19.60 -12.89 15.17
C PRO A 40 -19.00 -13.08 16.56
N ALA A 41 -19.41 -14.11 17.30
CA ALA A 41 -18.92 -14.37 18.65
C ALA A 41 -17.47 -14.87 18.60
N ALA A 42 -17.17 -15.82 17.72
CA ALA A 42 -15.80 -16.33 17.52
C ALA A 42 -14.86 -15.24 17.00
N ARG A 43 -15.32 -14.37 16.07
CA ARG A 43 -14.54 -13.23 15.60
C ARG A 43 -14.23 -12.23 16.72
N ARG A 44 -15.26 -11.89 17.53
CA ARG A 44 -15.09 -10.99 18.68
C ARG A 44 -14.09 -11.53 19.68
N GLU A 45 -14.17 -12.82 20.02
CA GLU A 45 -13.22 -13.50 20.91
C GLU A 45 -11.80 -13.43 20.35
N ALA A 46 -11.58 -13.79 19.08
CA ALA A 46 -10.28 -13.76 18.44
C ALA A 46 -9.69 -12.34 18.35
N LEU A 47 -10.50 -11.32 18.00
CA LEU A 47 -10.11 -9.92 17.93
C LEU A 47 -9.66 -9.39 19.30
N ASN A 48 -10.40 -9.69 20.36
CA ASN A 48 -10.10 -9.22 21.72
C ASN A 48 -9.01 -10.04 22.42
N GLY A 49 -8.75 -11.27 21.96
CA GLY A 49 -7.70 -12.14 22.47
C GLY A 49 -6.33 -11.94 21.80
N ALA A 50 -6.26 -11.17 20.73
CA ALA A 50 -5.03 -10.90 20.00
C ALA A 50 -4.33 -9.64 20.51
N ASP A 51 -3.00 -9.62 20.42
CA ASP A 51 -2.19 -8.40 20.62
C ASP A 51 -2.27 -7.50 19.39
N ILE A 52 -2.29 -8.11 18.19
CA ILE A 52 -2.40 -7.41 16.91
C ILE A 52 -3.44 -8.13 16.03
N ALA A 53 -4.39 -7.38 15.48
CA ALA A 53 -5.39 -7.85 14.54
C ALA A 53 -5.20 -7.20 13.16
N PHE A 54 -5.05 -8.01 12.12
CA PHE A 54 -5.14 -7.56 10.74
C PHE A 54 -6.59 -7.67 10.26
N LEU A 55 -7.13 -6.60 9.68
CA LEU A 55 -8.42 -6.60 9.02
C LEU A 55 -8.22 -6.62 7.50
N CYS A 56 -8.39 -7.79 6.89
CA CYS A 56 -8.28 -8.01 5.45
C CYS A 56 -9.69 -8.20 4.85
N LEU A 57 -10.56 -7.22 5.09
CA LEU A 57 -11.99 -7.26 4.90
C LEU A 57 -12.46 -6.15 3.94
N PRO A 58 -13.67 -6.27 3.35
CA PRO A 58 -14.37 -5.13 2.77
C PRO A 58 -14.67 -4.05 3.82
N ASP A 59 -14.79 -2.79 3.38
CA ASP A 59 -14.89 -1.62 4.25
C ASP A 59 -15.94 -1.77 5.37
N ALA A 60 -17.19 -2.10 5.04
CA ALA A 60 -18.26 -2.28 6.05
C ALA A 60 -17.93 -3.39 7.06
N ALA A 61 -17.34 -4.50 6.62
CA ALA A 61 -16.96 -5.59 7.51
C ALA A 61 -15.73 -5.24 8.39
N ALA A 62 -14.86 -4.33 7.92
CA ALA A 62 -13.75 -3.79 8.72
C ALA A 62 -14.28 -2.86 9.81
N GLU A 63 -15.25 -1.99 9.49
CA GLU A 63 -15.94 -1.14 10.47
C GLU A 63 -16.64 -1.97 11.55
N GLU A 64 -17.37 -3.02 11.16
CA GLU A 64 -17.99 -3.97 12.09
C GLU A 64 -16.94 -4.65 12.99
N ALA A 65 -15.82 -5.11 12.42
CA ALA A 65 -14.76 -5.75 13.19
C ALA A 65 -14.14 -4.80 14.23
N VAL A 66 -13.91 -3.54 13.87
CA VAL A 66 -13.42 -2.51 14.81
C VAL A 66 -14.42 -2.29 15.94
N ALA A 67 -15.73 -2.28 15.66
CA ALA A 67 -16.78 -2.13 16.67
C ALA A 67 -16.89 -3.34 17.63
N MET A 68 -16.34 -4.51 17.25
CA MET A 68 -16.29 -5.69 18.13
C MET A 68 -15.12 -5.63 19.13
N ILE A 69 -14.16 -4.73 18.97
CA ILE A 69 -12.94 -4.68 19.79
C ILE A 69 -13.17 -3.80 21.02
N ASP A 70 -13.29 -4.45 22.17
CA ASP A 70 -13.41 -3.80 23.50
C ASP A 70 -12.06 -3.75 24.22
N ASN A 71 -11.11 -4.63 23.87
CA ASN A 71 -9.80 -4.68 24.49
C ASN A 71 -8.94 -3.49 24.03
N PRO A 72 -8.59 -2.53 24.90
CA PRO A 72 -7.81 -1.36 24.53
C PRO A 72 -6.35 -1.70 24.17
N HIS A 73 -5.89 -2.90 24.50
CA HIS A 73 -4.52 -3.34 24.20
C HIS A 73 -4.37 -3.90 22.78
N THR A 74 -5.45 -4.37 22.16
CA THR A 74 -5.41 -4.89 20.78
C THR A 74 -5.08 -3.77 19.80
N ALA A 75 -3.94 -3.88 19.13
CA ALA A 75 -3.60 -3.04 17.99
C ALA A 75 -4.28 -3.57 16.73
N VAL A 76 -4.73 -2.66 15.87
CA VAL A 76 -5.41 -3.00 14.62
C VAL A 76 -4.64 -2.43 13.43
N ILE A 77 -4.41 -3.29 12.43
CA ILE A 77 -3.87 -2.91 11.12
C ILE A 77 -4.97 -3.20 10.10
N ASP A 78 -5.66 -2.14 9.65
CA ASP A 78 -6.75 -2.27 8.69
C ASP A 78 -6.24 -2.08 7.26
N THR A 79 -6.43 -3.09 6.41
CA THR A 79 -6.03 -3.05 5.00
C THR A 79 -7.15 -2.58 4.07
N SER A 80 -8.35 -2.34 4.60
CA SER A 80 -9.48 -1.76 3.85
C SER A 80 -9.29 -0.27 3.55
N THR A 81 -10.25 0.34 2.88
CA THR A 81 -10.23 1.80 2.66
C THR A 81 -10.98 2.59 3.75
N ALA A 82 -11.68 1.90 4.65
CA ALA A 82 -12.57 2.51 5.62
C ALA A 82 -11.90 3.57 6.52
N HIS A 83 -10.67 3.29 6.95
CA HIS A 83 -10.04 4.08 8.00
C HIS A 83 -8.84 4.92 7.55
N ARG A 84 -8.45 4.89 6.26
CA ARG A 84 -7.22 5.53 5.76
C ARG A 84 -7.12 7.03 6.00
N THR A 85 -8.25 7.70 6.09
CA THR A 85 -8.33 9.15 6.35
C THR A 85 -9.24 9.48 7.53
N SER A 86 -9.53 8.49 8.39
CA SER A 86 -10.43 8.65 9.53
C SER A 86 -9.70 9.22 10.76
N PRO A 87 -10.32 10.12 11.52
CA PRO A 87 -9.76 10.60 12.79
C PRO A 87 -9.44 9.42 13.74
N GLY A 88 -8.35 9.53 14.48
CA GLY A 88 -7.90 8.49 15.42
C GLY A 88 -7.15 7.33 14.79
N TRP A 89 -7.01 7.30 13.47
CA TRP A 89 -6.19 6.32 12.74
C TRP A 89 -4.91 6.94 12.23
N VAL A 90 -3.82 6.18 12.33
CA VAL A 90 -2.52 6.55 11.79
C VAL A 90 -2.35 5.90 10.42
N TYR A 91 -2.02 6.69 9.41
CA TYR A 91 -1.76 6.18 8.07
C TYR A 91 -0.45 5.39 8.05
N GLY A 92 -0.49 4.15 7.65
CA GLY A 92 0.58 3.15 7.79
C GLY A 92 1.69 3.24 6.74
N MET A 93 2.21 4.43 6.46
CA MET A 93 3.36 4.66 5.58
C MET A 93 4.52 5.25 6.37
N ALA A 94 5.35 4.35 6.93
CA ALA A 94 6.40 4.67 7.89
C ALA A 94 7.49 5.62 7.37
N GLU A 95 7.65 5.71 6.05
CA GLU A 95 8.67 6.53 5.39
C GLU A 95 8.29 8.01 5.31
N LEU A 96 7.04 8.36 5.57
CA LEU A 96 6.66 9.75 5.73
C LEU A 96 7.23 10.30 7.02
N GLN A 97 7.69 11.54 6.99
CA GLN A 97 8.39 12.16 8.12
C GLN A 97 7.55 12.16 9.41
N GLY A 98 8.10 11.61 10.49
CA GLY A 98 7.46 11.48 11.80
C GLY A 98 6.35 10.41 11.86
N GLN A 99 6.15 9.66 10.77
CA GLN A 99 5.06 8.70 10.71
C GLN A 99 5.43 7.38 11.39
N ARG A 100 6.69 6.99 11.36
CA ARG A 100 7.21 5.80 12.05
C ARG A 100 6.92 5.85 13.56
N GLU A 101 7.23 6.96 14.20
CA GLU A 101 6.99 7.19 15.64
C GLU A 101 5.49 7.19 15.94
N ARG A 102 4.67 7.75 15.06
CA ARG A 102 3.22 7.73 15.19
C ARG A 102 2.66 6.32 15.08
N ILE A 103 3.17 5.50 14.16
CA ILE A 103 2.79 4.08 14.02
C ILE A 103 3.17 3.35 15.30
N ALA A 104 4.40 3.47 15.78
CA ALA A 104 4.88 2.79 16.98
C ALA A 104 4.05 3.14 18.24
N ALA A 105 3.54 4.37 18.33
CA ALA A 105 2.75 4.85 19.47
C ALA A 105 1.23 4.59 19.34
N SER A 106 0.75 4.10 18.19
CA SER A 106 -0.68 3.96 17.93
C SER A 106 -1.17 2.51 18.13
N LYS A 107 -2.49 2.38 18.33
CA LYS A 107 -3.20 1.09 18.29
C LYS A 107 -4.13 0.97 17.08
N ARG A 108 -4.17 1.97 16.20
CA ARG A 108 -5.06 2.01 15.03
C ARG A 108 -4.27 2.45 13.82
N ILE A 109 -3.90 1.51 12.96
CA ILE A 109 -3.10 1.74 11.76
C ILE A 109 -3.95 1.43 10.53
N ALA A 110 -4.08 2.40 9.64
CA ALA A 110 -4.71 2.21 8.33
C ALA A 110 -3.65 1.96 7.27
N ASN A 111 -3.61 0.75 6.74
CA ASN A 111 -2.63 0.34 5.74
C ASN A 111 -2.91 1.01 4.38
N PRO A 112 -1.90 1.57 3.71
CA PRO A 112 -2.03 2.25 2.42
C PRO A 112 -2.65 1.39 1.32
N GLY A 113 -3.35 2.04 0.38
CA GLY A 113 -3.74 1.41 -0.87
C GLY A 113 -2.59 1.39 -1.88
N CYS A 114 -2.53 0.36 -2.73
CA CYS A 114 -1.38 0.16 -3.61
C CYS A 114 -1.09 1.36 -4.54
N HIS A 115 -2.08 1.86 -5.30
CA HIS A 115 -1.87 3.03 -6.15
C HIS A 115 -1.52 4.29 -5.35
N ALA A 116 -2.13 4.46 -4.18
CA ALA A 116 -1.86 5.60 -3.32
C ALA A 116 -0.45 5.56 -2.73
N SER A 117 0.08 4.37 -2.41
CA SER A 117 1.46 4.21 -1.91
C SER A 117 2.48 4.83 -2.85
N GLY A 118 2.40 4.51 -4.16
CA GLY A 118 3.32 5.09 -5.15
C GLY A 118 3.11 6.60 -5.31
N PHE A 119 1.87 7.06 -5.46
CA PHE A 119 1.59 8.49 -5.60
C PHE A 119 2.07 9.29 -4.38
N ILE A 120 1.75 8.83 -3.18
CA ILE A 120 2.14 9.52 -1.93
C ILE A 120 3.65 9.52 -1.78
N ALA A 121 4.35 8.43 -2.10
CA ALA A 121 5.80 8.38 -2.09
C ALA A 121 6.43 9.40 -3.03
N LEU A 122 5.82 9.63 -4.20
CA LEU A 122 6.32 10.63 -5.16
C LEU A 122 5.97 12.06 -4.75
N VAL A 123 4.78 12.31 -4.25
CA VAL A 123 4.24 13.68 -4.14
C VAL A 123 4.40 14.28 -2.74
N ALA A 124 4.18 13.49 -1.68
CA ALA A 124 4.18 14.04 -0.32
C ALA A 124 5.49 14.72 0.10
N PRO A 125 6.70 14.19 -0.21
CA PRO A 125 7.94 14.88 0.11
C PRO A 125 8.10 16.21 -0.61
N LEU A 126 7.63 16.31 -1.87
CA LEU A 126 7.74 17.51 -2.70
C LEU A 126 6.77 18.60 -2.23
N VAL A 127 5.55 18.24 -1.88
CA VAL A 127 4.57 19.19 -1.28
C VAL A 127 5.09 19.69 0.06
N LYS A 128 5.66 18.80 0.90
CA LYS A 128 6.21 19.16 2.19
C LYS A 128 7.41 20.08 2.07
N ALA A 129 8.26 19.91 1.06
CA ALA A 129 9.38 20.77 0.76
C ALA A 129 8.97 22.13 0.13
N GLY A 130 7.70 22.28 -0.26
CA GLY A 130 7.18 23.47 -0.94
C GLY A 130 7.52 23.54 -2.43
N LEU A 131 8.13 22.48 -3.00
CA LEU A 131 8.45 22.44 -4.44
C LEU A 131 7.17 22.22 -5.28
N VAL A 132 6.25 21.42 -4.81
CA VAL A 132 4.92 21.23 -5.40
C VAL A 132 3.91 21.98 -4.54
N PRO A 133 3.24 23.02 -5.06
CA PRO A 133 2.19 23.73 -4.33
C PRO A 133 1.03 22.82 -3.94
N ALA A 134 0.40 23.09 -2.79
CA ALA A 134 -0.75 22.28 -2.33
C ALA A 134 -1.96 22.37 -3.27
N ASP A 135 -2.10 23.45 -4.04
CA ASP A 135 -3.14 23.67 -5.04
C ASP A 135 -2.73 23.21 -6.47
N ALA A 136 -1.61 22.52 -6.61
CA ALA A 136 -1.17 21.98 -7.89
C ALA A 136 -2.19 20.99 -8.46
N GLN A 137 -2.43 21.08 -9.77
CA GLN A 137 -3.25 20.12 -10.52
C GLN A 137 -2.33 19.02 -11.08
N LEU A 138 -2.33 17.87 -10.45
CA LEU A 138 -1.47 16.74 -10.80
C LEU A 138 -2.18 15.68 -11.61
N SER A 139 -1.43 14.96 -12.42
CA SER A 139 -1.87 13.73 -13.10
C SER A 139 -1.09 12.53 -12.55
N CYS A 140 -1.76 11.39 -12.46
CA CYS A 140 -1.17 10.14 -12.00
C CYS A 140 -1.56 9.01 -12.95
N PHE A 141 -0.58 8.40 -13.57
CA PHE A 141 -0.71 7.16 -14.34
C PHE A 141 -0.22 6.01 -13.45
N SER A 142 -0.96 4.90 -13.43
CA SER A 142 -0.58 3.79 -12.56
C SER A 142 -0.90 2.46 -13.20
N LEU A 143 0.16 1.74 -13.61
CA LEU A 143 0.07 0.38 -14.13
C LEU A 143 0.10 -0.61 -12.99
N THR A 144 -0.73 -1.66 -13.06
CA THR A 144 -0.75 -2.73 -12.05
C THR A 144 -1.07 -4.08 -12.68
N GLY A 145 -0.53 -5.14 -12.07
CA GLY A 145 -0.95 -6.50 -12.35
C GLY A 145 -2.39 -6.77 -11.91
N TYR A 146 -3.02 -7.79 -12.50
CA TYR A 146 -4.43 -8.10 -12.26
C TYR A 146 -4.74 -8.63 -10.84
N SER A 147 -3.73 -9.05 -10.09
CA SER A 147 -3.92 -9.46 -8.68
C SER A 147 -4.46 -8.33 -7.78
N GLY A 148 -4.24 -7.06 -8.18
CA GLY A 148 -4.77 -5.89 -7.47
C GLY A 148 -6.30 -5.83 -7.40
N GLY A 149 -7.00 -6.47 -8.35
CA GLY A 149 -8.47 -6.60 -8.35
C GLY A 149 -8.99 -7.77 -7.51
N GLY A 150 -8.11 -8.49 -6.79
CA GLY A 150 -8.46 -9.60 -5.92
C GLY A 150 -8.94 -10.85 -6.67
N LYS A 151 -9.49 -11.82 -5.93
CA LYS A 151 -9.85 -13.16 -6.46
C LYS A 151 -10.72 -13.12 -7.71
N LYS A 152 -11.67 -12.19 -7.80
CA LYS A 152 -12.56 -12.09 -8.96
C LYS A 152 -11.79 -11.76 -10.24
N MET A 153 -10.91 -10.77 -10.19
CA MET A 153 -10.12 -10.38 -11.35
C MET A 153 -9.05 -11.41 -11.68
N ILE A 154 -8.43 -12.04 -10.68
CA ILE A 154 -7.50 -13.16 -10.89
C ILE A 154 -8.21 -14.27 -11.68
N ALA A 155 -9.38 -14.70 -11.22
CA ALA A 155 -10.16 -15.76 -11.91
C ALA A 155 -10.56 -15.35 -13.35
N GLU A 156 -10.86 -14.05 -13.59
CA GLU A 156 -11.16 -13.54 -14.94
C GLU A 156 -9.94 -13.63 -15.87
N TYR A 157 -8.76 -13.21 -15.39
CA TYR A 157 -7.53 -13.22 -16.19
C TYR A 157 -6.95 -14.62 -16.41
N GLU A 158 -7.15 -15.55 -15.49
CA GLU A 158 -6.62 -16.92 -15.56
C GLU A 158 -7.62 -17.90 -16.17
N ALA A 159 -8.83 -17.46 -16.54
CA ALA A 159 -9.83 -18.34 -17.17
C ALA A 159 -9.34 -18.85 -18.54
N PRO A 160 -9.51 -20.16 -18.85
CA PRO A 160 -9.08 -20.73 -20.14
C PRO A 160 -9.70 -20.02 -21.34
N ASN A 161 -10.95 -19.56 -21.21
CA ASN A 161 -11.72 -18.89 -22.27
C ASN A 161 -11.88 -17.38 -21.98
N ARG A 162 -10.85 -16.73 -21.43
CA ARG A 162 -10.89 -15.30 -21.12
C ARG A 162 -11.08 -14.44 -22.38
N SER A 163 -11.68 -13.29 -22.21
CA SER A 163 -11.86 -12.32 -23.30
C SER A 163 -10.52 -11.93 -23.92
N PRO A 164 -10.41 -11.85 -25.26
CA PRO A 164 -9.21 -11.32 -25.94
C PRO A 164 -8.83 -9.91 -25.51
N LEU A 165 -9.77 -9.10 -25.03
CA LEU A 165 -9.52 -7.74 -24.53
C LEU A 165 -8.63 -7.72 -23.28
N LEU A 166 -8.51 -8.85 -22.55
CA LEU A 166 -7.64 -8.95 -21.38
C LEU A 166 -6.14 -9.05 -21.73
N LYS A 167 -5.81 -9.29 -23.00
CA LYS A 167 -4.42 -9.32 -23.45
C LYS A 167 -3.76 -7.93 -23.52
N GLY A 168 -4.56 -6.89 -23.63
CA GLY A 168 -4.07 -5.51 -23.64
C GLY A 168 -4.28 -4.82 -22.27
N PRO A 169 -3.45 -3.82 -21.93
CA PRO A 169 -3.68 -2.99 -20.76
C PRO A 169 -5.05 -2.30 -20.83
N ARG A 170 -5.78 -2.28 -19.72
CA ARG A 170 -7.13 -1.68 -19.64
C ARG A 170 -7.16 -0.58 -18.58
N GLN A 171 -7.48 0.64 -18.98
CA GLN A 171 -7.74 1.73 -18.05
C GLN A 171 -9.11 1.54 -17.39
N TYR A 172 -9.19 1.82 -16.10
CA TYR A 172 -10.42 1.79 -15.33
C TYR A 172 -10.55 3.05 -14.45
N GLY A 173 -11.53 3.13 -13.57
CA GLY A 173 -11.75 4.35 -12.75
C GLY A 173 -12.14 5.56 -13.59
N LEU A 174 -12.78 5.37 -14.74
CA LEU A 174 -13.09 6.43 -15.74
C LEU A 174 -13.98 7.55 -15.18
N SER A 175 -14.76 7.26 -14.14
CA SER A 175 -15.60 8.26 -13.45
C SER A 175 -14.80 9.21 -12.55
N GLN A 176 -13.52 9.00 -12.36
CA GLN A 176 -12.64 9.74 -11.44
C GLN A 176 -13.12 9.71 -9.98
N HIS A 177 -13.81 8.62 -9.57
CA HIS A 177 -14.26 8.36 -8.20
C HIS A 177 -13.57 7.13 -7.58
N HIS A 178 -12.29 6.93 -7.90
CA HIS A 178 -11.54 5.80 -7.34
C HIS A 178 -11.29 6.00 -5.84
N LYS A 179 -11.47 4.92 -5.08
CA LYS A 179 -11.34 4.93 -3.60
C LYS A 179 -9.98 5.42 -3.06
N HIS A 180 -8.90 5.31 -3.84
CA HIS A 180 -7.58 5.79 -3.43
C HIS A 180 -7.39 7.31 -3.58
N LEU A 181 -8.24 8.01 -4.33
CA LEU A 181 -8.09 9.45 -4.54
C LEU A 181 -8.14 10.25 -3.24
N LYS A 182 -9.04 9.88 -2.31
CA LYS A 182 -9.17 10.56 -1.03
C LYS A 182 -7.88 10.48 -0.20
N GLU A 183 -7.26 9.29 -0.10
CA GLU A 183 -6.00 9.14 0.63
C GLU A 183 -4.83 9.86 -0.07
N MET A 184 -4.76 9.85 -1.40
CA MET A 184 -3.78 10.61 -2.17
C MET A 184 -3.85 12.12 -1.84
N GLY A 185 -5.04 12.70 -1.87
CA GLY A 185 -5.24 14.12 -1.57
C GLY A 185 -4.93 14.47 -0.11
N VAL A 186 -5.54 13.74 0.83
CA VAL A 186 -5.43 14.06 2.26
C VAL A 186 -4.00 13.86 2.79
N VAL A 187 -3.35 12.74 2.44
CA VAL A 187 -2.00 12.44 2.95
C VAL A 187 -0.94 13.34 2.36
N CYS A 188 -1.07 13.73 1.09
CA CYS A 188 -0.17 14.70 0.47
C CYS A 188 -0.49 16.16 0.84
N GLY A 189 -1.63 16.45 1.48
CA GLY A 189 -2.06 17.83 1.77
C GLY A 189 -2.48 18.62 0.53
N LEU A 190 -2.99 17.93 -0.51
CA LEU A 190 -3.42 18.57 -1.74
C LEU A 190 -4.85 19.13 -1.63
N VAL A 191 -5.05 20.32 -2.20
CA VAL A 191 -6.38 20.95 -2.34
C VAL A 191 -7.20 20.27 -3.43
N HIS A 192 -6.53 19.87 -4.53
CA HIS A 192 -7.14 19.20 -5.67
C HIS A 192 -6.73 17.74 -5.73
N LEU A 193 -7.70 16.84 -5.94
CA LEU A 193 -7.40 15.44 -6.19
C LEU A 193 -6.73 15.30 -7.57
N PRO A 194 -5.74 14.41 -7.73
CA PRO A 194 -5.08 14.22 -9.02
C PRO A 194 -6.03 13.64 -10.07
N GLY A 195 -5.85 14.00 -11.33
CA GLY A 195 -6.40 13.25 -12.45
C GLY A 195 -5.78 11.85 -12.46
N PHE A 196 -6.58 10.81 -12.20
CA PHE A 196 -6.09 9.47 -11.95
C PHE A 196 -6.41 8.50 -13.08
N SER A 197 -5.38 7.89 -13.63
CA SER A 197 -5.45 6.93 -14.74
C SER A 197 -4.89 5.56 -14.32
N PRO A 198 -5.65 4.75 -13.55
CA PRO A 198 -5.24 3.40 -13.22
C PRO A 198 -5.42 2.46 -14.41
N ILE A 199 -4.41 1.61 -14.66
CA ILE A 199 -4.35 0.69 -15.79
C ILE A 199 -3.98 -0.70 -15.27
N VAL A 200 -4.84 -1.68 -15.50
CA VAL A 200 -4.55 -3.09 -15.24
C VAL A 200 -4.00 -3.75 -16.51
N ALA A 201 -2.92 -4.51 -16.37
CA ALA A 201 -2.28 -5.19 -17.48
C ALA A 201 -2.21 -6.71 -17.25
N ASP A 202 -1.90 -7.46 -18.32
CA ASP A 202 -1.93 -8.92 -18.35
C ASP A 202 -0.66 -9.53 -17.74
N TYR A 203 -0.41 -9.24 -16.46
CA TYR A 203 0.56 -9.89 -15.61
C TYR A 203 0.02 -9.95 -14.16
N TYR A 204 0.49 -10.92 -13.38
CA TYR A 204 -0.09 -11.21 -12.06
C TYR A 204 0.10 -10.07 -11.06
N SER A 205 1.35 -9.68 -10.80
CA SER A 205 1.69 -8.62 -9.83
C SER A 205 2.82 -7.73 -10.34
N GLY A 206 3.03 -6.62 -9.67
CA GLY A 206 3.94 -5.55 -10.04
C GLY A 206 3.18 -4.26 -10.31
N MET A 207 3.84 -3.13 -10.06
CA MET A 207 3.22 -1.83 -10.17
C MET A 207 4.23 -0.75 -10.54
N GLU A 208 3.79 0.16 -11.40
CA GLU A 208 4.50 1.39 -11.73
C GLU A 208 3.52 2.57 -11.59
N VAL A 209 3.91 3.56 -10.81
CA VAL A 209 3.17 4.81 -10.66
C VAL A 209 4.01 5.94 -11.20
N THR A 210 3.45 6.71 -12.14
CA THR A 210 4.11 7.83 -12.79
C THR A 210 3.35 9.12 -12.55
N VAL A 211 4.06 10.16 -12.11
CA VAL A 211 3.56 11.53 -11.97
C VAL A 211 4.43 12.46 -12.81
N PRO A 212 3.92 13.02 -13.92
CA PRO A 212 4.63 14.04 -14.69
C PRO A 212 4.55 15.39 -13.98
N LEU A 213 5.66 16.11 -13.97
CA LEU A 213 5.75 17.52 -13.53
C LEU A 213 6.30 18.38 -14.66
N PHE A 214 5.97 19.66 -14.63
CA PHE A 214 6.42 20.65 -15.61
C PHE A 214 7.04 21.85 -14.91
N ASN A 215 8.01 22.50 -15.58
CA ASN A 215 8.70 23.70 -15.10
C ASN A 215 9.25 23.52 -13.67
N THR A 216 9.99 22.44 -13.46
CA THR A 216 10.51 22.05 -12.15
C THR A 216 11.99 21.72 -12.23
N ASP A 217 12.72 21.98 -11.14
CA ASP A 217 14.13 21.62 -11.02
C ASP A 217 14.28 20.13 -10.67
N VAL A 218 14.76 19.36 -11.65
CA VAL A 218 14.98 17.91 -11.52
C VAL A 218 16.01 17.58 -10.44
N ASP A 219 17.06 18.38 -10.29
CA ASP A 219 18.11 18.13 -9.30
C ASP A 219 17.64 18.46 -7.88
N GLU A 220 16.75 19.45 -7.73
CA GLU A 220 16.08 19.70 -6.46
C GLU A 220 15.15 18.54 -6.06
N ILE A 221 14.36 18.00 -7.01
CA ILE A 221 13.53 16.80 -6.77
C ILE A 221 14.39 15.63 -6.28
N LYS A 222 15.49 15.34 -6.98
CA LYS A 222 16.43 14.26 -6.62
C LYS A 222 16.99 14.46 -5.22
N SER A 223 17.36 15.69 -4.87
CA SER A 223 17.88 16.04 -3.55
C SER A 223 16.86 15.82 -2.45
N ILE A 224 15.59 16.19 -2.68
CA ILE A 224 14.49 15.95 -1.74
C ILE A 224 14.28 14.44 -1.52
N TYR A 225 14.26 13.63 -2.59
CA TYR A 225 14.09 12.19 -2.44
C TYR A 225 15.28 11.51 -1.78
N LYS A 226 16.51 11.91 -2.08
CA LYS A 226 17.71 11.43 -1.37
C LYS A 226 17.63 11.70 0.12
N ALA A 227 17.12 12.86 0.52
CA ALA A 227 16.95 13.21 1.93
C ALA A 227 15.76 12.47 2.58
N ALA A 228 14.65 12.28 1.87
CA ALA A 228 13.45 11.67 2.39
C ALA A 228 13.57 10.14 2.56
N TYR A 229 14.25 9.45 1.63
CA TYR A 229 14.27 7.99 1.55
C TYR A 229 15.64 7.41 1.91
N GLN A 230 15.96 7.41 3.21
CA GLN A 230 17.19 6.86 3.79
C GLN A 230 17.00 5.43 4.36
N GLY A 231 15.75 4.95 4.38
CA GLY A 231 15.37 3.65 4.97
C GLY A 231 15.53 2.47 4.01
N PRO A 232 15.34 1.25 4.51
CA PRO A 232 15.54 0.04 3.71
C PRO A 232 14.40 -0.26 2.73
N VAL A 233 13.18 0.29 2.95
CA VAL A 233 11.97 -0.15 2.24
C VAL A 233 11.61 0.75 1.06
N ILE A 234 11.78 2.07 1.16
CA ILE A 234 11.69 2.97 0.00
C ILE A 234 13.07 3.54 -0.28
N LYS A 235 13.52 3.44 -1.53
CA LYS A 235 14.86 3.86 -1.95
C LYS A 235 14.76 4.78 -3.17
N TYR A 236 15.47 5.90 -3.12
CA TYR A 236 15.73 6.68 -4.33
C TYR A 236 16.90 6.05 -5.09
N CYS A 237 16.69 5.76 -6.37
CA CYS A 237 17.68 5.19 -7.28
C CYS A 237 17.93 6.14 -8.44
N GLU A 238 19.19 6.50 -8.68
CA GLU A 238 19.56 7.52 -9.66
C GLU A 238 19.66 6.99 -11.10
N ALA A 239 20.00 5.71 -11.25
CA ALA A 239 20.16 5.05 -12.55
C ALA A 239 19.45 3.70 -12.55
N THR A 240 18.23 3.67 -13.06
CA THR A 240 17.35 2.48 -13.06
C THR A 240 16.77 2.18 -14.43
N ASP A 241 17.51 2.57 -15.45
CA ASP A 241 17.15 2.39 -16.84
C ASP A 241 17.42 0.94 -17.28
N GLU A 242 16.47 0.33 -17.94
CA GLU A 242 16.51 -1.01 -18.53
C GLU A 242 16.66 -0.89 -20.07
N GLY A 243 17.66 -0.18 -20.54
CA GLY A 243 17.88 0.07 -21.97
C GLY A 243 16.86 1.07 -22.54
N GLY A 244 16.53 2.12 -21.80
CA GLY A 244 15.54 3.14 -22.16
C GLY A 244 14.11 2.81 -21.72
N PHE A 245 13.93 1.74 -20.92
CA PHE A 245 12.63 1.32 -20.40
C PHE A 245 12.62 1.24 -18.88
N LEU A 246 11.42 1.20 -18.30
CA LEU A 246 11.16 0.85 -16.91
C LEU A 246 10.04 -0.19 -16.88
N SER A 247 10.28 -1.33 -16.25
CA SER A 247 9.27 -2.38 -16.16
C SER A 247 8.48 -2.31 -14.86
N ALA A 248 7.16 -2.30 -14.95
CA ALA A 248 6.27 -2.42 -13.78
C ALA A 248 6.42 -3.77 -13.05
N ALA A 249 7.06 -4.78 -13.69
CA ALA A 249 7.29 -6.10 -13.11
C ALA A 249 8.66 -6.24 -12.41
N ALA A 250 9.50 -5.22 -12.40
CA ALA A 250 10.88 -5.31 -11.86
C ALA A 250 10.92 -5.66 -10.37
N TYR A 251 9.88 -5.32 -9.61
CA TYR A 251 9.79 -5.53 -8.16
C TYR A 251 8.79 -6.62 -7.76
N VAL A 252 8.40 -7.49 -8.67
CA VAL A 252 7.49 -8.62 -8.37
C VAL A 252 8.07 -9.51 -7.26
N GLY A 253 7.27 -9.80 -6.25
CA GLY A 253 7.64 -10.64 -5.11
C GLY A 253 8.42 -9.90 -4.00
N ARG A 254 8.78 -8.63 -4.21
CA ARG A 254 9.51 -7.79 -3.24
C ARG A 254 8.55 -6.94 -2.40
N ASP A 255 9.06 -6.45 -1.27
CA ASP A 255 8.32 -5.59 -0.32
C ASP A 255 8.91 -4.17 -0.22
N ASP A 256 9.94 -3.89 -1.00
CA ASP A 256 10.50 -2.55 -1.15
C ASP A 256 9.89 -1.79 -2.34
N MET A 257 10.21 -0.52 -2.43
CA MET A 257 9.82 0.39 -3.50
C MET A 257 11.03 1.19 -3.97
N GLU A 258 11.19 1.24 -5.28
CA GLU A 258 12.13 2.13 -5.94
C GLU A 258 11.44 3.42 -6.35
N ILE A 259 12.12 4.54 -6.15
CA ILE A 259 11.76 5.85 -6.70
C ILE A 259 12.88 6.33 -7.61
N THR A 260 12.53 6.76 -8.81
CA THR A 260 13.44 7.38 -9.75
C THR A 260 12.85 8.64 -10.37
N VAL A 261 13.71 9.51 -10.88
CA VAL A 261 13.35 10.75 -11.57
C VAL A 261 14.11 10.86 -12.88
N SER A 262 13.39 11.09 -13.97
CA SER A 262 13.93 11.35 -15.28
C SER A 262 13.38 12.67 -15.81
N GLY A 263 14.14 13.38 -16.62
CA GLY A 263 13.67 14.64 -17.22
C GLY A 263 14.79 15.63 -17.55
N ASP A 264 14.41 16.85 -17.95
CA ASP A 264 15.29 17.87 -18.53
C ASP A 264 15.09 19.29 -17.94
N GLY A 265 14.49 19.46 -16.82
CA GLY A 265 14.23 20.78 -16.21
C GLY A 265 12.96 21.47 -16.70
N GLU A 266 12.46 21.18 -17.89
CA GLU A 266 11.13 21.61 -18.35
C GLU A 266 10.07 20.59 -17.97
N ARG A 267 10.44 19.30 -18.00
CA ARG A 267 9.57 18.16 -17.80
C ARG A 267 10.29 17.12 -16.96
N ALA A 268 9.65 16.66 -15.91
CA ALA A 268 10.13 15.56 -15.09
C ALA A 268 9.10 14.43 -15.04
N LEU A 269 9.56 13.19 -15.08
CA LEU A 269 8.78 12.02 -14.77
C LEU A 269 9.25 11.48 -13.41
N LEU A 270 8.36 11.50 -12.44
CA LEU A 270 8.55 10.86 -11.15
C LEU A 270 7.98 9.45 -11.26
N VAL A 271 8.77 8.43 -10.97
CA VAL A 271 8.34 7.03 -11.11
C VAL A 271 8.61 6.26 -9.83
N ALA A 272 7.58 5.53 -9.36
CA ALA A 272 7.70 4.58 -8.27
C ALA A 272 7.39 3.18 -8.79
N ARG A 273 8.28 2.19 -8.54
CA ARG A 273 8.10 0.78 -8.90
C ARG A 273 8.13 -0.11 -7.66
N PHE A 274 7.18 -1.02 -7.56
CA PHE A 274 7.03 -1.93 -6.43
C PHE A 274 6.04 -3.05 -6.74
N ASP A 275 5.92 -4.06 -5.87
CA ASP A 275 4.86 -5.07 -5.98
C ASP A 275 3.56 -4.55 -5.33
N ASN A 276 2.45 -4.54 -6.08
CA ASN A 276 1.13 -4.16 -5.57
C ASN A 276 0.63 -5.04 -4.42
N LEU A 277 1.13 -6.28 -4.30
CA LEU A 277 0.86 -7.19 -3.18
C LEU A 277 1.94 -7.12 -2.08
N GLY A 278 3.14 -6.61 -2.40
CA GLY A 278 4.24 -6.36 -1.48
C GLY A 278 4.09 -5.02 -0.74
N LYS A 279 4.94 -4.04 -1.07
CA LYS A 279 4.85 -2.67 -0.49
C LYS A 279 3.50 -2.01 -0.76
N GLY A 280 2.78 -2.44 -1.80
CA GLY A 280 1.42 -1.98 -2.08
C GLY A 280 0.33 -2.52 -1.16
N ALA A 281 0.57 -3.60 -0.40
CA ALA A 281 -0.45 -4.24 0.45
C ALA A 281 0.13 -4.99 1.65
N SER A 282 0.41 -6.31 1.50
CA SER A 282 0.80 -7.18 2.61
C SER A 282 2.17 -6.84 3.20
N GLY A 283 3.13 -6.45 2.37
CA GLY A 283 4.47 -6.03 2.83
C GLY A 283 4.41 -4.79 3.72
N ALA A 284 3.64 -3.77 3.32
CA ALA A 284 3.40 -2.59 4.16
C ALA A 284 2.69 -2.94 5.47
N ALA A 285 1.74 -3.88 5.45
CA ALA A 285 1.02 -4.30 6.65
C ALA A 285 1.95 -5.03 7.63
N ILE A 286 2.85 -5.90 7.14
CA ILE A 286 3.86 -6.58 7.97
C ILE A 286 4.90 -5.58 8.50
N GLN A 287 5.35 -4.62 7.68
CA GLN A 287 6.23 -3.54 8.14
C GLN A 287 5.59 -2.76 9.31
N ASN A 288 4.32 -2.38 9.19
CA ASN A 288 3.58 -1.71 10.26
C ASN A 288 3.50 -2.57 11.53
N MET A 289 3.26 -3.86 11.40
CA MET A 289 3.27 -4.80 12.52
C MET A 289 4.65 -4.85 13.20
N ASN A 290 5.72 -4.95 12.42
CA ASN A 290 7.07 -5.00 12.95
C ASN A 290 7.41 -3.73 13.75
N ILE A 291 7.00 -2.55 13.26
CA ILE A 291 7.18 -1.28 13.96
C ILE A 291 6.36 -1.26 15.27
N LEU A 292 5.12 -1.74 15.27
CA LEU A 292 4.29 -1.88 16.48
C LEU A 292 4.92 -2.81 17.52
N MET A 293 5.56 -3.89 17.07
CA MET A 293 6.27 -4.86 17.93
C MET A 293 7.62 -4.34 18.41
N GLY A 294 8.14 -3.25 17.86
CA GLY A 294 9.48 -2.74 18.18
C GLY A 294 10.63 -3.63 17.69
N VAL A 295 10.37 -4.48 16.68
CA VAL A 295 11.39 -5.31 16.02
C VAL A 295 11.90 -4.65 14.74
N ASN A 296 12.88 -5.27 14.06
CA ASN A 296 13.35 -4.77 12.77
C ASN A 296 12.17 -4.69 11.80
N GLU A 297 11.93 -3.51 11.23
CA GLU A 297 10.79 -3.26 10.33
C GLU A 297 10.78 -4.14 9.08
N THR A 298 11.94 -4.67 8.67
CA THR A 298 12.08 -5.56 7.50
C THR A 298 12.00 -7.05 7.87
N GLU A 299 11.74 -7.40 9.12
CA GLU A 299 11.65 -8.80 9.55
C GLU A 299 10.55 -9.56 8.79
N GLY A 300 10.95 -10.63 8.07
CA GLY A 300 10.03 -11.40 7.21
C GLY A 300 9.63 -10.70 5.91
N LEU A 301 10.29 -9.59 5.52
CA LEU A 301 10.12 -8.92 4.24
C LEU A 301 11.26 -9.26 3.27
N VAL A 302 10.96 -9.15 1.97
CA VAL A 302 11.92 -9.26 0.87
C VAL A 302 12.26 -7.86 0.37
N VAL A 303 13.39 -7.29 0.81
CA VAL A 303 13.81 -5.91 0.49
C VAL A 303 15.20 -5.85 -0.15
#